data_14c6fec87a9fa74a1935db4d9e5042ac
#
_entry.id   14c6fec87a9fa74a1935db4d9e5042ac
#
_cell.length_a   1.000
_cell.length_b   1.000
_cell.length_c   1.000
_cell.angle_alpha   90.00
_cell.angle_beta   90.00
_cell.angle_gamma   90.00
#
_symmetry.space_group_name_H-M   'P 1'
#
loop_
_entity.id
_entity.type
_entity.pdbx_description
1 polymer ?
#
loop_
_entity_poly.entity_id
_entity_poly.type
_entity_poly.pdbx_seq_one_letter_code
_entity_poly.pdbx_strand_id
1 'polypeptide(L)'
;MPTVLITGSNRGLGLEFARQYAAAGWKVLATCRDPQSATELNAVAGEIQVLPLDVSDFLAIDTVSRILSAEKIDLLLNNAGLNGSPAIAFGETDYEDWSEVFRVNTQAPLKMAECFVEQVANSDKKLIVSLSSRLGSISENDEGEQYSYRSSKAALNAVNKSM
;
A
#
# COMPACT_ATOMS: atom_id res chain seq x y z
N MET A 1 -15.50 5.89 16.26
CA MET A 1 -14.29 6.48 15.67
C MET A 1 -13.90 5.64 14.48
N PRO A 2 -13.79 6.19 13.29
CA PRO A 2 -13.42 5.41 12.12
C PRO A 2 -11.94 4.97 12.18
N THR A 3 -11.63 3.86 11.52
CA THR A 3 -10.30 3.26 11.50
C THR A 3 -9.75 3.19 10.08
N VAL A 4 -8.49 3.58 9.89
CA VAL A 4 -7.76 3.39 8.63
C VAL A 4 -6.57 2.48 8.81
N LEU A 5 -6.39 1.51 7.92
CA LEU A 5 -5.16 0.71 7.80
C LEU A 5 -4.36 1.22 6.59
N ILE A 6 -3.12 1.65 6.82
CA ILE A 6 -2.27 2.24 5.79
C ILE A 6 -0.99 1.42 5.64
N THR A 7 -0.67 0.99 4.41
CA THR A 7 0.60 0.33 4.13
C THR A 7 1.69 1.33 3.73
N GLY A 8 2.95 1.09 4.19
CA GLY A 8 4.09 1.94 3.85
C GLY A 8 4.03 3.35 4.45
N SER A 9 3.75 3.44 5.77
CA SER A 9 3.41 4.69 6.45
C SER A 9 4.60 5.47 7.03
N ASN A 10 5.85 4.97 6.92
CA ASN A 10 7.00 5.56 7.60
C ASN A 10 7.61 6.78 6.91
N ARG A 11 7.20 7.09 5.68
CA ARG A 11 7.70 8.22 4.88
C ARG A 11 6.72 8.63 3.78
N GLY A 12 7.00 9.76 3.12
CA GLY A 12 6.30 10.22 1.92
C GLY A 12 4.79 10.34 2.12
N LEU A 13 4.01 9.93 1.12
CA LEU A 13 2.56 10.03 1.15
C LEU A 13 1.94 9.21 2.28
N GLY A 14 2.46 8.01 2.57
CA GLY A 14 1.94 7.17 3.64
C GLY A 14 2.05 7.81 5.02
N LEU A 15 3.15 8.51 5.31
CA LEU A 15 3.32 9.28 6.54
C LEU A 15 2.37 10.47 6.59
N GLU A 16 2.20 11.16 5.48
CA GLU A 16 1.28 12.31 5.41
C GLU A 16 -0.17 11.86 5.59
N PHE A 17 -0.59 10.75 4.99
CA PHE A 17 -1.90 10.15 5.27
C PHE A 17 -2.06 9.81 6.76
N ALA A 18 -1.07 9.20 7.37
CA ALA A 18 -1.13 8.87 8.80
C ALA A 18 -1.33 10.13 9.66
N ARG A 19 -0.62 11.22 9.36
CA ARG A 19 -0.78 12.53 10.04
C ARG A 19 -2.18 13.10 9.87
N GLN A 20 -2.69 13.13 8.63
CA GLN A 20 -3.99 13.75 8.33
C GLN A 20 -5.14 12.95 8.92
N TYR A 21 -5.14 11.62 8.81
CA TYR A 21 -6.19 10.79 9.42
C TYR A 21 -6.16 10.87 10.94
N ALA A 22 -4.98 10.86 11.58
CA ALA A 22 -4.86 11.03 13.02
C ALA A 22 -5.38 12.41 13.46
N ALA A 23 -5.01 13.49 12.77
CA ALA A 23 -5.50 14.84 13.05
C ALA A 23 -7.02 14.97 12.83
N ALA A 24 -7.61 14.18 11.93
CA ALA A 24 -9.04 14.09 11.70
C ALA A 24 -9.79 13.22 12.73
N GLY A 25 -9.09 12.70 13.74
CA GLY A 25 -9.70 11.88 14.82
C GLY A 25 -9.99 10.43 14.42
N TRP A 26 -9.27 9.88 13.46
CA TRP A 26 -9.33 8.47 13.12
C TRP A 26 -8.34 7.66 13.96
N LYS A 27 -8.67 6.41 14.23
CA LYS A 27 -7.68 5.40 14.64
C LYS A 27 -6.86 5.02 13.42
N VAL A 28 -5.53 5.14 13.50
CA VAL A 28 -4.62 4.84 12.40
C VAL A 28 -3.83 3.57 12.70
N LEU A 29 -4.04 2.53 11.92
CA LEU A 29 -3.23 1.33 11.89
C LEU A 29 -2.17 1.53 10.80
N ALA A 30 -0.99 2.00 11.21
CA ALA A 30 0.10 2.35 10.30
C ALA A 30 1.08 1.19 10.17
N THR A 31 1.41 0.76 8.95
CA THR A 31 2.37 -0.32 8.79
C THR A 31 3.63 0.13 8.07
N CYS A 32 4.78 -0.41 8.49
CA CYS A 32 6.07 -0.23 7.84
C CYS A 32 6.99 -1.41 8.15
N ARG A 33 8.07 -1.58 7.39
CA ARG A 33 8.99 -2.71 7.55
C ARG A 33 9.73 -2.70 8.88
N ASP A 34 10.12 -1.51 9.34
CA ASP A 34 10.83 -1.33 10.61
C ASP A 34 10.20 -0.22 11.45
N PRO A 35 9.26 -0.58 12.37
CA PRO A 35 8.65 0.37 13.28
C PRO A 35 9.61 1.09 14.22
N GLN A 36 10.73 0.47 14.58
CA GLN A 36 11.67 1.05 15.54
C GLN A 36 12.43 2.22 14.92
N SER A 37 12.72 2.17 13.62
CA SER A 37 13.39 3.25 12.90
C SER A 37 12.42 4.33 12.36
N ALA A 38 11.11 4.13 12.47
CA ALA A 38 10.08 5.04 11.94
C ALA A 38 9.84 6.26 12.87
N THR A 39 10.88 7.04 13.17
CA THR A 39 10.84 8.12 14.16
C THR A 39 9.77 9.17 13.90
N GLU A 40 9.61 9.61 12.64
CA GLU A 40 8.59 10.59 12.29
C GLU A 40 7.16 10.05 12.44
N LEU A 41 6.94 8.78 12.09
CA LEU A 41 5.65 8.13 12.26
C LEU A 41 5.32 7.94 13.74
N ASN A 42 6.30 7.52 14.55
CA ASN A 42 6.15 7.34 15.98
C ASN A 42 5.91 8.66 16.74
N ALA A 43 6.27 9.80 16.15
CA ALA A 43 6.04 11.13 16.71
C ALA A 43 4.68 11.73 16.31
N VAL A 44 3.89 11.06 15.46
CA VAL A 44 2.57 11.57 15.06
C VAL A 44 1.60 11.52 16.23
N ALA A 45 0.98 12.66 16.55
CA ALA A 45 -0.01 12.76 17.62
C ALA A 45 -1.35 12.14 17.20
N GLY A 46 -2.03 11.48 18.12
CA GLY A 46 -3.34 10.87 17.89
C GLY A 46 -3.37 9.39 18.23
N GLU A 47 -4.45 8.70 17.85
CA GLU A 47 -4.57 7.28 18.07
C GLU A 47 -3.92 6.51 16.91
N ILE A 48 -2.63 6.23 17.07
CA ILE A 48 -1.82 5.52 16.07
C ILE A 48 -1.23 4.25 16.68
N GLN A 49 -1.41 3.15 15.97
CA GLN A 49 -0.72 1.89 16.22
C GLN A 49 0.20 1.58 15.06
N VAL A 50 1.51 1.47 15.32
CA VAL A 50 2.50 1.13 14.29
C VAL A 50 2.79 -0.37 14.34
N LEU A 51 2.66 -1.04 13.20
CA LEU A 51 2.80 -2.48 13.05
C LEU A 51 3.90 -2.83 12.03
N PRO A 52 4.72 -3.85 12.30
CA PRO A 52 5.68 -4.32 11.31
C PRO A 52 4.96 -5.03 10.16
N LEU A 53 5.24 -4.62 8.93
CA LEU A 53 4.75 -5.27 7.72
C LEU A 53 5.64 -4.96 6.54
N ASP A 54 6.22 -6.00 5.95
CA ASP A 54 6.69 -6.00 4.58
C ASP A 54 5.58 -6.57 3.69
N VAL A 55 5.03 -5.75 2.80
CA VAL A 55 3.92 -6.18 1.93
C VAL A 55 4.36 -7.18 0.86
N SER A 56 5.66 -7.33 0.61
CA SER A 56 6.21 -8.38 -0.26
C SER A 56 6.21 -9.77 0.41
N ASP A 57 6.12 -9.81 1.74
CA ASP A 57 5.95 -11.05 2.50
C ASP A 57 4.45 -11.33 2.75
N PHE A 58 3.87 -12.21 1.94
CA PHE A 58 2.44 -12.55 2.04
C PHE A 58 2.09 -13.28 3.34
N LEU A 59 3.04 -14.00 3.97
CA LEU A 59 2.82 -14.60 5.28
C LEU A 59 2.77 -13.54 6.39
N ALA A 60 3.54 -12.45 6.24
CA ALA A 60 3.44 -11.32 7.15
C ALA A 60 2.07 -10.63 7.03
N ILE A 61 1.51 -10.50 5.81
CA ILE A 61 0.14 -9.98 5.60
C ILE A 61 -0.88 -10.86 6.32
N ASP A 62 -0.84 -12.20 6.13
CA ASP A 62 -1.72 -13.13 6.82
C ASP A 62 -1.60 -13.03 8.36
N THR A 63 -0.39 -12.79 8.85
CA THR A 63 -0.14 -12.63 10.30
C THR A 63 -0.75 -11.35 10.85
N VAL A 64 -0.53 -10.22 10.16
CA VAL A 64 -1.10 -8.92 10.58
C VAL A 64 -2.63 -8.95 10.51
N SER A 65 -3.23 -9.60 9.50
CA SER A 65 -4.69 -9.72 9.41
C SER A 65 -5.29 -10.51 10.58
N ARG A 66 -4.59 -11.55 11.05
CA ARG A 66 -5.00 -12.31 12.24
C ARG A 66 -4.88 -11.49 13.53
N ILE A 67 -3.80 -10.73 13.68
CA ILE A 67 -3.60 -9.82 14.83
C ILE A 67 -4.74 -8.79 14.88
N LEU A 68 -5.17 -8.29 13.74
CA LEU A 68 -6.21 -7.28 13.60
C LEU A 68 -7.62 -7.88 13.37
N SER A 69 -7.83 -9.16 13.64
CA SER A 69 -9.09 -9.87 13.32
C SER A 69 -10.34 -9.29 14.02
N ALA A 70 -10.18 -8.63 15.17
CA ALA A 70 -11.27 -7.98 15.90
C ALA A 70 -11.52 -6.51 15.48
N GLU A 71 -10.64 -5.94 14.66
CA GLU A 71 -10.76 -4.55 14.22
C GLU A 71 -11.82 -4.39 13.13
N LYS A 72 -12.53 -3.26 13.16
CA LYS A 72 -13.35 -2.80 12.05
C LYS A 72 -12.58 -1.75 11.30
N ILE A 73 -12.25 -2.01 10.03
CA ILE A 73 -11.40 -1.15 9.21
C ILE A 73 -12.27 -0.42 8.20
N ASP A 74 -12.52 0.86 8.43
CA ASP A 74 -13.34 1.71 7.56
C ASP A 74 -12.67 1.97 6.20
N LEU A 75 -11.33 2.04 6.20
CA LEU A 75 -10.53 2.25 5.01
C LEU A 75 -9.27 1.39 5.06
N LEU A 76 -9.13 0.49 4.10
CA LEU A 76 -7.85 -0.13 3.75
C LEU A 76 -7.17 0.72 2.67
N LEU A 77 -6.03 1.33 2.98
CA LEU A 77 -5.26 2.17 2.06
C LEU A 77 -3.96 1.48 1.65
N ASN A 78 -3.95 0.86 0.49
CA ASN A 78 -2.78 0.28 -0.13
C ASN A 78 -1.91 1.40 -0.74
N ASN A 79 -0.98 1.92 0.07
CA ASN A 79 -0.08 3.00 -0.29
C ASN A 79 1.35 2.50 -0.58
N ALA A 80 1.79 1.41 0.04
CA ALA A 80 3.13 0.87 -0.20
C ALA A 80 3.38 0.65 -1.69
N GLY A 81 4.57 1.03 -2.15
CA GLY A 81 4.95 0.89 -3.54
C GLY A 81 6.45 1.07 -3.77
N LEU A 82 6.93 0.51 -4.86
CA LEU A 82 8.29 0.63 -5.37
C LEU A 82 8.27 1.26 -6.76
N ASN A 83 9.25 2.13 -7.02
CA ASN A 83 9.44 2.68 -8.37
C ASN A 83 10.21 1.72 -9.28
N GLY A 84 10.94 0.76 -8.69
CA GLY A 84 11.88 -0.08 -9.40
C GLY A 84 13.15 0.66 -9.80
N SER A 85 13.96 0.01 -10.61
CA SER A 85 15.18 0.59 -11.17
C SER A 85 14.85 1.85 -11.99
N PRO A 86 15.72 2.87 -11.96
CA PRO A 86 15.52 4.08 -12.77
C PRO A 86 15.40 3.72 -14.26
N ALA A 87 14.93 4.68 -15.06
CA ALA A 87 14.76 4.50 -16.50
C ALA A 87 16.00 3.81 -17.12
N ILE A 88 15.77 2.65 -17.71
CA ILE A 88 16.81 1.80 -18.30
C ILE A 88 16.60 1.81 -19.80
N ALA A 89 17.68 1.91 -20.57
CA ALA A 89 17.63 1.82 -22.02
C ALA A 89 17.00 0.49 -22.46
N PHE A 90 16.37 0.50 -23.62
CA PHE A 90 15.80 -0.71 -24.21
C PHE A 90 16.88 -1.79 -24.37
N GLY A 91 16.66 -2.96 -23.78
CA GLY A 91 17.62 -4.07 -23.75
C GLY A 91 18.39 -4.22 -22.42
N GLU A 92 18.23 -3.31 -21.45
CA GLU A 92 18.91 -3.34 -20.16
C GLU A 92 17.95 -3.63 -18.98
N THR A 93 16.84 -4.27 -19.25
CA THR A 93 15.79 -4.53 -18.25
C THR A 93 16.25 -5.52 -17.20
N ASP A 94 16.15 -5.13 -15.92
CA ASP A 94 16.31 -6.02 -14.76
C ASP A 94 14.97 -6.71 -14.47
N TYR A 95 14.87 -7.98 -14.80
CA TYR A 95 13.66 -8.77 -14.63
C TYR A 95 13.41 -9.20 -13.18
N GLU A 96 14.45 -9.28 -12.36
CA GLU A 96 14.30 -9.55 -10.93
C GLU A 96 13.71 -8.34 -10.21
N ASP A 97 14.26 -7.13 -10.47
CA ASP A 97 13.66 -5.88 -9.98
C ASP A 97 12.22 -5.73 -10.48
N TRP A 98 11.93 -6.05 -11.75
CA TRP A 98 10.57 -6.00 -12.28
C TRP A 98 9.62 -6.93 -11.53
N SER A 99 10.06 -8.14 -11.20
CA SER A 99 9.27 -9.11 -10.44
C SER A 99 8.95 -8.60 -9.04
N GLU A 100 9.91 -7.96 -8.36
CA GLU A 100 9.71 -7.34 -7.05
C GLU A 100 8.73 -6.15 -7.12
N VAL A 101 8.86 -5.29 -8.13
CA VAL A 101 7.93 -4.17 -8.37
C VAL A 101 6.50 -4.68 -8.54
N PHE A 102 6.29 -5.74 -9.32
CA PHE A 102 4.96 -6.35 -9.48
C PHE A 102 4.44 -6.96 -8.18
N ARG A 103 5.31 -7.62 -7.44
CA ARG A 103 4.96 -8.21 -6.15
C ARG A 103 4.41 -7.15 -5.19
N VAL A 104 5.11 -6.02 -5.07
CA VAL A 104 4.73 -4.93 -4.15
C VAL A 104 3.58 -4.09 -4.70
N ASN A 105 3.62 -3.68 -5.97
CA ASN A 105 2.68 -2.69 -6.50
C ASN A 105 1.35 -3.29 -6.97
N THR A 106 1.32 -4.59 -7.30
CA THR A 106 0.16 -5.24 -7.93
C THR A 106 -0.39 -6.38 -7.07
N GLN A 107 0.46 -7.34 -6.71
CA GLN A 107 0.02 -8.54 -5.99
C GLN A 107 -0.29 -8.25 -4.52
N ALA A 108 0.56 -7.47 -3.85
CA ALA A 108 0.36 -7.15 -2.44
C ALA A 108 -0.96 -6.40 -2.17
N PRO A 109 -1.39 -5.39 -2.95
CA PRO A 109 -2.71 -4.77 -2.80
C PRO A 109 -3.88 -5.76 -2.88
N LEU A 110 -3.84 -6.72 -3.80
CA LEU A 110 -4.84 -7.77 -3.88
C LEU A 110 -4.79 -8.68 -2.65
N LYS A 111 -3.60 -9.15 -2.26
CA LYS A 111 -3.42 -9.96 -1.05
C LYS A 111 -3.90 -9.26 0.21
N MET A 112 -3.63 -7.95 0.35
CA MET A 112 -4.17 -7.13 1.44
C MET A 112 -5.71 -7.11 1.41
N ALA A 113 -6.30 -6.88 0.24
CA ALA A 113 -7.76 -6.88 0.10
C ALA A 113 -8.37 -8.23 0.51
N GLU A 114 -7.81 -9.36 0.02
CA GLU A 114 -8.25 -10.71 0.37
C GLU A 114 -8.17 -10.99 1.88
N CYS A 115 -7.09 -10.58 2.54
CA CYS A 115 -6.88 -10.84 3.96
C CYS A 115 -7.69 -9.95 4.89
N PHE A 116 -8.08 -8.75 4.45
CA PHE A 116 -8.79 -7.77 5.28
C PHE A 116 -10.24 -7.54 4.88
N VAL A 117 -10.77 -8.29 3.89
CA VAL A 117 -12.14 -8.09 3.39
C VAL A 117 -13.20 -8.17 4.49
N GLU A 118 -13.05 -9.09 5.45
CA GLU A 118 -14.01 -9.25 6.55
C GLU A 118 -13.99 -8.05 7.52
N GLN A 119 -12.80 -7.56 7.89
CA GLN A 119 -12.65 -6.38 8.74
C GLN A 119 -13.22 -5.12 8.06
N VAL A 120 -13.05 -5.02 6.73
CA VAL A 120 -13.59 -3.91 5.94
C VAL A 120 -15.12 -4.06 5.80
N ALA A 121 -15.62 -5.24 5.46
CA ALA A 121 -17.05 -5.49 5.29
C ALA A 121 -17.86 -5.25 6.58
N ASN A 122 -17.26 -5.48 7.76
CA ASN A 122 -17.88 -5.29 9.06
C ASN A 122 -17.77 -3.84 9.60
N SER A 123 -17.15 -2.92 8.85
CA SER A 123 -17.05 -1.50 9.18
C SER A 123 -18.23 -0.67 8.63
N ASP A 124 -18.23 0.63 8.92
CA ASP A 124 -19.28 1.53 8.46
C ASP A 124 -19.03 2.04 7.02
N LYS A 125 -17.76 2.35 6.68
CA LYS A 125 -17.42 2.99 5.37
C LYS A 125 -17.13 2.00 4.25
N LYS A 126 -16.55 0.83 4.57
CA LYS A 126 -16.32 -0.30 3.64
C LYS A 126 -15.51 0.08 2.41
N LEU A 127 -14.36 0.73 2.61
CA LEU A 127 -13.54 1.24 1.53
C LEU A 127 -12.21 0.48 1.42
N ILE A 128 -11.88 0.05 0.21
CA ILE A 128 -10.54 -0.42 -0.17
C ILE A 128 -10.03 0.50 -1.27
N VAL A 129 -8.87 1.13 -1.01
CA VAL A 129 -8.25 2.10 -1.91
C VAL A 129 -6.82 1.69 -2.20
N SER A 130 -6.41 1.73 -3.46
CA SER A 130 -5.02 1.50 -3.87
C SER A 130 -4.47 2.74 -4.58
N LEU A 131 -3.26 3.15 -4.19
CA LEU A 131 -2.58 4.27 -4.85
C LEU A 131 -2.00 3.81 -6.20
N SER A 132 -2.60 4.29 -7.27
CA SER A 132 -2.09 4.11 -8.62
C SER A 132 -1.22 5.30 -9.04
N SER A 133 -1.04 5.48 -10.34
CA SER A 133 -0.24 6.56 -10.92
C SER A 133 -0.77 6.90 -12.30
N ARG A 134 -0.59 8.15 -12.74
CA ARG A 134 -0.76 8.54 -14.14
C ARG A 134 0.10 7.68 -15.07
N LEU A 135 1.28 7.26 -14.61
CA LEU A 135 2.17 6.38 -15.37
C LEU A 135 1.60 4.97 -15.63
N GLY A 136 0.53 4.57 -14.93
CA GLY A 136 -0.25 3.37 -15.24
C GLY A 136 -1.28 3.53 -16.35
N SER A 137 -1.44 4.74 -16.90
CA SER A 137 -2.30 4.98 -18.07
C SER A 137 -1.57 4.58 -19.35
N ILE A 138 -2.18 3.67 -20.12
CA ILE A 138 -1.63 3.23 -21.40
C ILE A 138 -1.76 4.34 -22.45
N SER A 139 -2.90 5.03 -22.45
CA SER A 139 -3.20 6.10 -23.42
C SER A 139 -2.40 7.38 -23.22
N GLU A 140 -1.87 7.61 -22.00
CA GLU A 140 -1.04 8.78 -21.68
C GLU A 140 0.46 8.45 -21.66
N ASN A 141 0.86 7.33 -22.26
CA ASN A 141 2.26 6.91 -22.31
C ASN A 141 2.94 7.42 -23.56
N ASP A 142 3.31 8.68 -23.57
CA ASP A 142 4.01 9.33 -24.68
C ASP A 142 5.54 9.30 -24.51
N GLU A 143 6.03 9.09 -23.27
CA GLU A 143 7.47 9.17 -22.94
C GLU A 143 8.18 7.80 -23.03
N GLY A 144 7.44 6.70 -22.87
CA GLY A 144 8.03 5.35 -22.79
C GLY A 144 8.76 5.08 -21.48
N GLU A 145 9.75 4.17 -21.54
CA GLU A 145 10.61 3.77 -20.40
C GLU A 145 9.87 3.31 -19.14
N GLN A 146 10.56 3.16 -18.02
CA GLN A 146 10.01 2.76 -16.72
C GLN A 146 9.08 1.54 -16.79
N TYR A 147 9.48 0.52 -17.56
CA TYR A 147 8.66 -0.64 -17.90
C TYR A 147 8.06 -1.32 -16.68
N SER A 148 8.87 -1.56 -15.63
CA SER A 148 8.45 -2.22 -14.40
C SER A 148 7.37 -1.42 -13.68
N TYR A 149 7.60 -0.11 -13.48
CA TYR A 149 6.66 0.74 -12.75
C TYR A 149 5.36 0.97 -13.53
N ARG A 150 5.45 1.39 -14.81
CA ARG A 150 4.27 1.64 -15.65
C ARG A 150 3.38 0.42 -15.76
N SER A 151 3.97 -0.74 -16.08
CA SER A 151 3.23 -1.98 -16.23
C SER A 151 2.62 -2.45 -14.90
N SER A 152 3.31 -2.29 -13.76
CA SER A 152 2.76 -2.64 -12.45
C SER A 152 1.54 -1.79 -12.07
N LYS A 153 1.57 -0.48 -12.38
CA LYS A 153 0.44 0.41 -12.09
C LYS A 153 -0.73 0.21 -13.05
N ALA A 154 -0.48 -0.13 -14.31
CA ALA A 154 -1.52 -0.57 -15.24
C ALA A 154 -2.16 -1.89 -14.77
N ALA A 155 -1.36 -2.85 -14.33
CA ALA A 155 -1.84 -4.11 -13.77
C ALA A 155 -2.64 -3.89 -12.47
N LEU A 156 -2.20 -2.99 -11.59
CA LEU A 156 -2.95 -2.60 -10.39
C LEU A 156 -4.34 -2.03 -10.74
N ASN A 157 -4.44 -1.18 -11.79
CA ASN A 157 -5.71 -0.66 -12.25
C ASN A 157 -6.65 -1.77 -12.72
N ALA A 158 -6.11 -2.79 -13.44
CA ALA A 158 -6.88 -3.96 -13.87
C ALA A 158 -7.35 -4.81 -12.67
N VAL A 159 -6.48 -5.03 -11.67
CA VAL A 159 -6.82 -5.74 -10.43
C VAL A 159 -7.94 -5.01 -9.69
N ASN A 160 -7.79 -3.70 -9.44
CA ASN A 160 -8.82 -2.92 -8.76
C ASN A 160 -10.16 -2.91 -9.49
N LYS A 161 -10.15 -2.95 -10.83
CA LYS A 161 -11.39 -3.04 -11.62
C LYS A 161 -12.06 -4.40 -11.50
N SER A 162 -11.30 -5.45 -11.20
CA SER A 162 -11.77 -6.82 -11.12
C SER A 162 -12.29 -7.21 -9.72
N MET A 163 -11.89 -6.49 -8.67
CA MET A 163 -12.44 -6.59 -7.31
C MET A 163 -13.82 -5.95 -7.20
#